data_163803b5703fd6d4f15f3151e30eae20
#
_entry.id   163803b5703fd6d4f15f3151e30eae20
#
_cell.length_a   1.000
_cell.length_b   1.000
_cell.length_c   1.000
_cell.angle_alpha   90.00
_cell.angle_beta   90.00
_cell.angle_gamma   90.00
#
_symmetry.space_group_name_H-M   'P 1'
#
loop_
_entity.id
_entity.type
_entity.pdbx_description
1 polymer ?
#
loop_
_entity_poly.entity_id
_entity_poly.type
_entity_poly.pdbx_seq_one_letter_code
_entity_poly.pdbx_strand_id
1 'polypeptide(L)'
;SFLVESSEHLKFSALVVMINDPIRSEKAIEIVNRTLTDGSEKEITRLRLFLTHSDYNISEHLILEYLKSTNPELITQTLGMISQKPKEKYLSQIIRLLENKNISNAAEKALLTYDKKNVCEKLLKYFSSPRSTYETKISILGFMHQFEDIEIAKTILSSMDNPDLKFLGECTNTLIKISKSYGLSNNELAQIKSVLSTLSKRSYQLHLFKSRLMSIPNNILLIDHIEHDLQMLRHLILKLGTLEDPTVPIEAYIRYI
;
A
#
# COMPACT_ATOMS: atom_id res chain seq x y z
N SER A 1 5.50 -5.07 -46.57
CA SER A 1 4.98 -4.93 -45.19
C SER A 1 4.53 -6.29 -44.62
N PHE A 2 3.83 -7.14 -45.38
CA PHE A 2 3.32 -8.43 -44.91
C PHE A 2 4.42 -9.43 -44.48
N LEU A 3 5.55 -9.47 -45.19
CA LEU A 3 6.70 -10.32 -44.85
C LEU A 3 7.42 -9.87 -43.57
N VAL A 4 7.45 -8.57 -43.29
CA VAL A 4 8.04 -8.02 -42.06
C VAL A 4 7.13 -8.31 -40.87
N GLU A 5 5.82 -8.20 -41.01
CA GLU A 5 4.84 -8.54 -39.98
C GLU A 5 4.81 -10.04 -39.65
N SER A 6 4.92 -10.90 -40.65
CA SER A 6 5.00 -12.34 -40.43
C SER A 6 6.31 -12.76 -39.74
N SER A 7 7.44 -12.09 -40.04
CA SER A 7 8.72 -12.36 -39.38
C SER A 7 8.74 -11.95 -37.92
N GLU A 8 8.10 -10.83 -37.58
CA GLU A 8 7.96 -10.38 -36.18
C GLU A 8 7.03 -11.27 -35.36
N HIS A 9 5.92 -11.74 -35.97
CA HIS A 9 5.00 -12.67 -35.30
C HIS A 9 5.71 -14.02 -35.02
N LEU A 10 6.51 -14.51 -35.93
CA LEU A 10 7.34 -15.69 -35.73
C LEU A 10 8.39 -15.47 -34.63
N LYS A 11 9.00 -14.28 -34.56
CA LYS A 11 9.96 -13.91 -33.53
C LYS A 11 9.32 -13.97 -32.12
N PHE A 12 8.12 -13.41 -31.95
CA PHE A 12 7.41 -13.44 -30.67
C PHE A 12 6.91 -14.85 -30.32
N SER A 13 6.43 -15.61 -31.29
CA SER A 13 6.05 -17.02 -31.09
C SER A 13 7.25 -17.88 -30.69
N ALA A 14 8.41 -17.66 -31.28
CA ALA A 14 9.66 -18.33 -30.90
C ALA A 14 10.12 -17.94 -29.49
N LEU A 15 9.97 -16.66 -29.12
CA LEU A 15 10.28 -16.19 -27.75
C LEU A 15 9.43 -16.92 -26.73
N VAL A 16 8.15 -17.14 -26.97
CA VAL A 16 7.27 -17.85 -26.02
C VAL A 16 7.67 -19.31 -25.88
N VAL A 17 8.01 -19.98 -26.98
CA VAL A 17 8.52 -21.35 -26.92
C VAL A 17 9.83 -21.41 -26.12
N MET A 18 10.73 -20.46 -26.32
CA MET A 18 12.00 -20.38 -25.59
C MET A 18 11.79 -20.04 -24.10
N ILE A 19 10.81 -19.20 -23.77
CA ILE A 19 10.46 -18.84 -22.40
C ILE A 19 10.01 -20.06 -21.59
N ASN A 20 9.31 -21.00 -22.23
CA ASN A 20 8.83 -22.23 -21.60
C ASN A 20 9.88 -23.37 -21.60
N ASP A 21 11.02 -23.18 -22.24
CA ASP A 21 12.14 -24.12 -22.22
C ASP A 21 13.10 -23.78 -21.05
N PRO A 22 13.28 -24.70 -20.07
CA PRO A 22 14.14 -24.46 -18.90
C PRO A 22 15.59 -24.07 -19.26
N ILE A 23 16.09 -24.52 -20.42
CA ILE A 23 17.47 -24.28 -20.87
C ILE A 23 17.59 -22.91 -21.56
N ARG A 24 16.51 -22.46 -22.23
CA ARG A 24 16.52 -21.25 -23.08
C ARG A 24 15.78 -20.07 -22.46
N SER A 25 15.11 -20.27 -21.32
CA SER A 25 14.27 -19.26 -20.65
C SER A 25 15.07 -18.00 -20.28
N GLU A 26 16.28 -18.16 -19.76
CA GLU A 26 17.13 -17.02 -19.34
C GLU A 26 17.44 -16.08 -20.53
N LYS A 27 17.80 -16.66 -21.67
CA LYS A 27 18.08 -15.89 -22.89
C LYS A 27 16.83 -15.24 -23.48
N ALA A 28 15.68 -15.89 -23.37
CA ALA A 28 14.40 -15.33 -23.79
C ALA A 28 13.96 -14.17 -22.89
N ILE A 29 14.19 -14.26 -21.58
CA ILE A 29 13.96 -13.18 -20.61
C ILE A 29 14.82 -11.96 -20.93
N GLU A 30 16.10 -12.18 -21.22
CA GLU A 30 17.02 -11.11 -21.62
C GLU A 30 16.52 -10.37 -22.88
N ILE A 31 16.07 -11.12 -23.89
CA ILE A 31 15.51 -10.54 -25.13
C ILE A 31 14.23 -9.75 -24.84
N VAL A 32 13.32 -10.26 -23.99
CA VAL A 32 12.09 -9.56 -23.58
C VAL A 32 12.45 -8.27 -22.84
N ASN A 33 13.32 -8.34 -21.85
CA ASN A 33 13.76 -7.17 -21.09
C ASN A 33 14.41 -6.12 -21.99
N ARG A 34 15.29 -6.53 -22.88
CA ARG A 34 15.93 -5.64 -23.86
C ARG A 34 14.89 -4.99 -24.79
N THR A 35 13.93 -5.76 -25.29
CA THR A 35 12.87 -5.21 -26.16
C THR A 35 11.99 -4.21 -25.41
N LEU A 36 11.72 -4.42 -24.10
CA LEU A 36 10.94 -3.49 -23.28
C LEU A 36 11.71 -2.22 -22.91
N THR A 37 13.05 -2.30 -22.84
CA THR A 37 13.90 -1.15 -22.47
C THR A 37 14.30 -0.33 -23.70
N ASP A 38 14.74 -0.99 -24.77
CA ASP A 38 15.39 -0.37 -25.92
C ASP A 38 14.58 -0.48 -27.22
N GLY A 39 13.47 -1.21 -27.20
CA GLY A 39 12.62 -1.43 -28.36
C GLY A 39 11.85 -0.18 -28.80
N SER A 40 11.48 -0.15 -30.07
CA SER A 40 10.56 0.86 -30.58
C SER A 40 9.19 0.72 -29.91
N GLU A 41 8.42 1.81 -29.81
CA GLU A 41 7.07 1.81 -29.24
C GLU A 41 6.16 0.76 -29.91
N LYS A 42 6.36 0.51 -31.19
CA LYS A 42 5.63 -0.51 -31.95
C LYS A 42 6.01 -1.94 -31.52
N GLU A 43 7.30 -2.22 -31.30
CA GLU A 43 7.77 -3.52 -30.81
C GLU A 43 7.32 -3.77 -29.38
N ILE A 44 7.41 -2.77 -28.53
CA ILE A 44 6.95 -2.82 -27.14
C ILE A 44 5.45 -3.11 -27.10
N THR A 45 4.63 -2.38 -27.86
CA THR A 45 3.17 -2.58 -27.92
C THR A 45 2.81 -3.97 -28.43
N ARG A 46 3.51 -4.48 -29.45
CA ARG A 46 3.27 -5.84 -29.97
C ARG A 46 3.69 -6.92 -28.98
N LEU A 47 4.84 -6.77 -28.35
CA LEU A 47 5.28 -7.69 -27.29
C LEU A 47 4.26 -7.73 -26.16
N ARG A 48 3.71 -6.59 -25.79
CA ARG A 48 2.65 -6.46 -24.78
C ARG A 48 1.40 -7.24 -25.17
N LEU A 49 0.87 -6.97 -26.35
CA LEU A 49 -0.30 -7.68 -26.85
C LEU A 49 -0.06 -9.19 -26.88
N PHE A 50 1.13 -9.60 -27.29
CA PHE A 50 1.49 -11.00 -27.35
C PHE A 50 1.55 -11.66 -25.96
N LEU A 51 2.16 -11.00 -24.98
CA LEU A 51 2.24 -11.51 -23.60
C LEU A 51 0.86 -11.55 -22.90
N THR A 52 -0.06 -10.64 -23.26
CA THR A 52 -1.39 -10.58 -22.66
C THR A 52 -2.42 -11.50 -23.32
N HIS A 53 -2.29 -11.79 -24.62
CA HIS A 53 -3.29 -12.56 -25.39
C HIS A 53 -2.83 -13.97 -25.73
N SER A 54 -1.58 -14.33 -25.40
CA SER A 54 -1.14 -15.70 -25.62
C SER A 54 -1.75 -16.64 -24.58
N ASP A 55 -2.48 -17.66 -25.01
CA ASP A 55 -2.92 -18.80 -24.18
C ASP A 55 -1.72 -19.64 -23.65
N TYR A 56 -0.52 -19.16 -23.88
CA TYR A 56 0.70 -19.79 -23.44
C TYR A 56 0.85 -19.68 -21.93
N ASN A 57 1.04 -20.81 -21.28
CA ASN A 57 1.47 -20.88 -19.88
C ASN A 57 2.87 -20.27 -19.75
N ILE A 58 2.94 -18.95 -19.54
CA ILE A 58 4.18 -18.34 -19.10
C ILE A 58 4.57 -19.04 -17.81
N SER A 59 5.81 -19.55 -17.75
CA SER A 59 6.23 -20.30 -16.59
C SER A 59 6.06 -19.43 -15.34
N GLU A 60 5.56 -20.02 -14.27
CA GLU A 60 5.29 -19.32 -13.03
C GLU A 60 6.53 -18.64 -12.43
N HIS A 61 7.70 -19.21 -12.72
CA HIS A 61 8.99 -18.65 -12.35
C HIS A 61 9.23 -17.28 -13.03
N LEU A 62 8.91 -17.17 -14.32
CA LEU A 62 9.02 -15.93 -15.08
C LEU A 62 8.11 -14.82 -14.55
N ILE A 63 6.87 -15.16 -14.19
CA ILE A 63 5.96 -14.19 -13.58
C ILE A 63 6.57 -13.62 -12.30
N LEU A 64 7.17 -14.48 -11.46
CA LEU A 64 7.84 -14.02 -10.24
C LEU A 64 9.08 -13.16 -10.52
N GLU A 65 9.85 -13.48 -11.56
CA GLU A 65 11.00 -12.67 -11.97
C GLU A 65 10.55 -11.31 -12.54
N TYR A 66 9.49 -11.28 -13.33
CA TYR A 66 8.94 -10.02 -13.85
C TYR A 66 8.38 -9.12 -12.74
N LEU A 67 7.77 -9.68 -11.71
CA LEU A 67 7.33 -8.91 -10.53
C LEU A 67 8.51 -8.32 -9.72
N LYS A 68 9.73 -8.83 -9.88
CA LYS A 68 10.96 -8.30 -9.27
C LYS A 68 11.72 -7.34 -10.18
N SER A 69 11.26 -7.14 -11.41
CA SER A 69 11.90 -6.23 -12.37
C SER A 69 11.99 -4.81 -11.82
N THR A 70 12.97 -4.05 -12.29
CA THR A 70 13.06 -2.60 -12.06
C THR A 70 12.23 -1.78 -13.03
N ASN A 71 11.71 -2.41 -14.10
CA ASN A 71 10.88 -1.75 -15.12
C ASN A 71 9.40 -1.70 -14.67
N PRO A 72 8.84 -0.51 -14.32
CA PRO A 72 7.46 -0.38 -13.85
C PRO A 72 6.42 -0.86 -14.86
N GLU A 73 6.74 -0.75 -16.13
CA GLU A 73 5.85 -1.10 -17.21
C GLU A 73 5.70 -2.61 -17.36
N LEU A 74 6.82 -3.35 -17.25
CA LEU A 74 6.81 -4.81 -17.23
C LEU A 74 6.04 -5.34 -16.02
N ILE A 75 6.26 -4.75 -14.85
CA ILE A 75 5.52 -5.11 -13.63
C ILE A 75 4.02 -4.88 -13.82
N THR A 76 3.62 -3.72 -14.34
CA THR A 76 2.20 -3.36 -14.56
C THR A 76 1.52 -4.35 -15.49
N GLN A 77 2.18 -4.76 -16.56
CA GLN A 77 1.64 -5.76 -17.50
C GLN A 77 1.54 -7.13 -16.85
N THR A 78 2.56 -7.53 -16.09
CA THR A 78 2.56 -8.80 -15.36
C THR A 78 1.41 -8.84 -14.36
N LEU A 79 1.14 -7.73 -13.65
CA LEU A 79 -0.02 -7.59 -12.77
C LEU A 79 -1.34 -7.73 -13.53
N GLY A 80 -1.43 -7.15 -14.75
CA GLY A 80 -2.59 -7.33 -15.64
C GLY A 80 -2.82 -8.79 -16.03
N MET A 81 -1.76 -9.53 -16.33
CA MET A 81 -1.83 -10.98 -16.62
C MET A 81 -2.27 -11.79 -15.38
N ILE A 82 -1.71 -11.49 -14.21
CA ILE A 82 -2.06 -12.15 -12.96
C ILE A 82 -3.54 -11.91 -12.63
N SER A 83 -4.05 -10.71 -12.90
CA SER A 83 -5.44 -10.33 -12.65
C SER A 83 -6.45 -11.18 -13.44
N GLN A 84 -6.06 -11.72 -14.59
CA GLN A 84 -6.90 -12.63 -15.38
C GLN A 84 -6.94 -14.06 -14.81
N LYS A 85 -5.84 -14.52 -14.19
CA LYS A 85 -5.70 -15.86 -13.60
C LYS A 85 -4.98 -15.75 -12.26
N PRO A 86 -5.63 -15.25 -11.19
CA PRO A 86 -4.99 -15.01 -9.91
C PRO A 86 -4.56 -16.33 -9.25
N LYS A 87 -3.32 -16.38 -8.76
CA LYS A 87 -2.78 -17.52 -8.01
C LYS A 87 -2.19 -17.05 -6.69
N GLU A 88 -2.53 -17.69 -5.61
CA GLU A 88 -2.18 -17.29 -4.24
C GLU A 88 -0.68 -17.06 -4.02
N LYS A 89 0.18 -17.81 -4.70
CA LYS A 89 1.64 -17.68 -4.60
C LYS A 89 2.19 -16.31 -5.02
N TYR A 90 1.47 -15.54 -5.85
CA TYR A 90 1.90 -14.20 -6.26
C TYR A 90 1.50 -13.12 -5.24
N LEU A 91 0.53 -13.41 -4.37
CA LEU A 91 -0.10 -12.45 -3.48
C LEU A 91 0.91 -11.70 -2.60
N SER A 92 1.88 -12.44 -2.04
CA SER A 92 2.93 -11.85 -1.19
C SER A 92 3.82 -10.86 -1.95
N GLN A 93 4.09 -11.13 -3.21
CA GLN A 93 4.92 -10.24 -4.04
C GLN A 93 4.14 -9.00 -4.45
N ILE A 94 2.86 -9.17 -4.80
CA ILE A 94 1.98 -8.04 -5.17
C ILE A 94 1.80 -7.09 -3.98
N ILE A 95 1.64 -7.60 -2.75
CA ILE A 95 1.53 -6.76 -1.54
C ILE A 95 2.78 -5.88 -1.37
N ARG A 96 3.98 -6.39 -1.62
CA ARG A 96 5.21 -5.60 -1.55
C ARG A 96 5.28 -4.49 -2.60
N LEU A 97 4.63 -4.68 -3.75
CA LEU A 97 4.59 -3.68 -4.81
C LEU A 97 3.71 -2.47 -4.47
N LEU A 98 2.88 -2.54 -3.42
CA LEU A 98 2.12 -1.40 -2.92
C LEU A 98 3.00 -0.22 -2.48
N GLU A 99 4.25 -0.47 -2.07
CA GLU A 99 5.20 0.58 -1.68
C GLU A 99 5.64 1.47 -2.86
N ASN A 100 5.61 0.93 -4.06
CA ASN A 100 6.08 1.64 -5.24
C ASN A 100 4.96 2.50 -5.84
N LYS A 101 5.05 3.82 -5.65
CA LYS A 101 4.03 4.79 -6.10
C LYS A 101 3.69 4.70 -7.58
N ASN A 102 4.64 4.29 -8.43
CA ASN A 102 4.44 4.21 -9.87
C ASN A 102 3.58 3.01 -10.29
N ILE A 103 3.51 1.98 -9.45
CA ILE A 103 2.82 0.71 -9.75
C ILE A 103 1.78 0.33 -8.69
N SER A 104 1.66 1.08 -7.59
CA SER A 104 0.71 0.80 -6.51
C SER A 104 -0.72 0.63 -7.02
N ASN A 105 -1.20 1.51 -7.90
CA ASN A 105 -2.52 1.40 -8.51
C ASN A 105 -2.74 0.09 -9.29
N ALA A 106 -1.71 -0.40 -9.99
CA ALA A 106 -1.79 -1.66 -10.70
C ALA A 106 -1.78 -2.84 -9.73
N ALA A 107 -0.98 -2.76 -8.67
CA ALA A 107 -0.94 -3.75 -7.59
C ALA A 107 -2.28 -3.84 -6.84
N GLU A 108 -2.89 -2.70 -6.50
CA GLU A 108 -4.21 -2.63 -5.87
C GLU A 108 -5.28 -3.30 -6.75
N LYS A 109 -5.33 -2.95 -8.03
CA LYS A 109 -6.26 -3.57 -9.00
C LYS A 109 -6.06 -5.09 -9.09
N ALA A 110 -4.81 -5.55 -9.10
CA ALA A 110 -4.51 -6.97 -9.12
C ALA A 110 -4.96 -7.66 -7.82
N LEU A 111 -4.73 -7.05 -6.64
CA LEU A 111 -5.19 -7.60 -5.36
C LEU A 111 -6.71 -7.74 -5.28
N LEU A 112 -7.46 -6.82 -5.88
CA LEU A 112 -8.94 -6.87 -5.91
C LEU A 112 -9.50 -8.03 -6.75
N THR A 113 -8.69 -8.69 -7.57
CA THR A 113 -9.12 -9.87 -8.32
C THR A 113 -9.01 -11.19 -7.52
N TYR A 114 -8.36 -11.15 -6.38
CA TYR A 114 -8.24 -12.29 -5.47
C TYR A 114 -9.44 -12.39 -4.53
N ASP A 115 -9.57 -13.55 -3.89
CA ASP A 115 -10.51 -13.71 -2.79
C ASP A 115 -10.23 -12.69 -1.68
N LYS A 116 -11.25 -11.91 -1.32
CA LYS A 116 -11.14 -10.80 -0.36
C LYS A 116 -10.59 -11.25 0.99
N LYS A 117 -11.01 -12.41 1.49
CA LYS A 117 -10.58 -12.94 2.77
C LYS A 117 -9.09 -13.28 2.77
N ASN A 118 -8.62 -13.96 1.72
CA ASN A 118 -7.22 -14.30 1.58
C ASN A 118 -6.32 -13.06 1.49
N VAL A 119 -6.77 -12.04 0.76
CA VAL A 119 -6.02 -10.77 0.68
C VAL A 119 -5.97 -10.09 2.04
N CYS A 120 -7.11 -9.98 2.73
CA CYS A 120 -7.20 -9.35 4.04
C CYS A 120 -6.28 -10.03 5.06
N GLU A 121 -6.33 -11.34 5.19
CA GLU A 121 -5.46 -12.11 6.10
C GLU A 121 -3.97 -11.86 5.80
N LYS A 122 -3.59 -11.82 4.54
CA LYS A 122 -2.20 -11.53 4.14
C LYS A 122 -1.80 -10.09 4.44
N LEU A 123 -2.66 -9.11 4.14
CA LEU A 123 -2.40 -7.70 4.46
C LEU A 123 -2.21 -7.49 5.96
N LEU A 124 -3.10 -8.06 6.80
CA LEU A 124 -2.99 -8.01 8.25
C LEU A 124 -1.69 -8.62 8.75
N LYS A 125 -1.29 -9.77 8.18
CA LYS A 125 -0.01 -10.42 8.50
C LYS A 125 1.19 -9.55 8.15
N TYR A 126 1.18 -8.90 6.99
CA TYR A 126 2.26 -7.98 6.59
C TYR A 126 2.26 -6.72 7.45
N PHE A 127 1.11 -6.14 7.72
CA PHE A 127 0.97 -4.94 8.55
C PHE A 127 1.50 -5.17 9.98
N SER A 128 1.15 -6.30 10.59
CA SER A 128 1.59 -6.66 11.95
C SER A 128 3.03 -7.19 12.02
N SER A 129 3.66 -7.47 10.87
CA SER A 129 5.00 -8.04 10.84
C SER A 129 6.06 -7.02 11.28
N PRO A 130 6.98 -7.37 12.19
CA PRO A 130 8.13 -6.53 12.52
C PRO A 130 9.15 -6.41 11.37
N ARG A 131 9.05 -7.27 10.35
CA ARG A 131 9.94 -7.27 9.17
C ARG A 131 9.44 -6.35 8.06
N SER A 132 8.19 -5.86 8.16
CA SER A 132 7.64 -4.93 7.17
C SER A 132 8.20 -3.54 7.39
N THR A 133 8.58 -2.89 6.28
CA THR A 133 9.06 -1.51 6.31
C THR A 133 7.94 -0.55 6.73
N TYR A 134 8.32 0.64 7.12
CA TYR A 134 7.36 1.71 7.42
C TYR A 134 6.49 2.01 6.20
N GLU A 135 7.13 2.12 5.03
CA GLU A 135 6.48 2.41 3.75
C GLU A 135 5.47 1.34 3.38
N THR A 136 5.81 0.05 3.56
CA THR A 136 4.87 -1.05 3.36
C THR A 136 3.63 -0.88 4.24
N LYS A 137 3.81 -0.60 5.52
CA LYS A 137 2.68 -0.45 6.46
C LYS A 137 1.77 0.71 6.07
N ILE A 138 2.34 1.85 5.69
CA ILE A 138 1.58 3.02 5.21
C ILE A 138 0.79 2.69 3.93
N SER A 139 1.42 2.02 2.98
CA SER A 139 0.77 1.64 1.72
C SER A 139 -0.35 0.63 1.95
N ILE A 140 -0.15 -0.33 2.86
CA ILE A 140 -1.18 -1.29 3.27
C ILE A 140 -2.36 -0.56 3.93
N LEU A 141 -2.14 0.40 4.85
CA LEU A 141 -3.19 1.20 5.47
C LEU A 141 -4.03 1.93 4.42
N GLY A 142 -3.38 2.54 3.42
CA GLY A 142 -4.06 3.23 2.33
C GLY A 142 -5.02 2.35 1.55
N PHE A 143 -4.74 1.06 1.46
CA PHE A 143 -5.51 0.08 0.69
C PHE A 143 -6.51 -0.73 1.53
N MET A 144 -6.25 -0.97 2.81
CA MET A 144 -7.07 -1.83 3.69
C MET A 144 -8.53 -1.41 3.80
N HIS A 145 -8.83 -0.13 3.66
CA HIS A 145 -10.22 0.37 3.75
C HIS A 145 -11.15 -0.19 2.66
N GLN A 146 -10.62 -0.82 1.62
CA GLN A 146 -11.40 -1.43 0.54
C GLN A 146 -11.96 -2.82 0.95
N PHE A 147 -11.53 -3.35 2.10
CA PHE A 147 -11.96 -4.65 2.61
C PHE A 147 -12.90 -4.47 3.80
N GLU A 148 -14.04 -5.14 3.71
CA GLU A 148 -15.09 -5.13 4.72
C GLU A 148 -14.78 -6.18 5.81
N ASP A 149 -13.75 -5.91 6.63
CA ASP A 149 -13.35 -6.83 7.67
C ASP A 149 -13.08 -6.09 9.00
N ILE A 150 -13.82 -6.48 10.03
CA ILE A 150 -13.72 -5.89 11.37
C ILE A 150 -12.33 -6.11 12.00
N GLU A 151 -11.63 -7.18 11.63
CA GLU A 151 -10.28 -7.46 12.13
C GLU A 151 -9.28 -6.39 11.68
N ILE A 152 -9.56 -5.70 10.58
CA ILE A 152 -8.75 -4.56 10.12
C ILE A 152 -8.82 -3.44 11.16
N ALA A 153 -10.02 -3.05 11.59
CA ALA A 153 -10.20 -1.98 12.57
C ALA A 153 -9.51 -2.31 13.90
N LYS A 154 -9.68 -3.54 14.39
CA LYS A 154 -9.00 -4.01 15.62
C LYS A 154 -7.47 -3.97 15.51
N THR A 155 -6.94 -4.44 14.36
CA THR A 155 -5.48 -4.46 14.13
C THR A 155 -4.92 -3.05 14.06
N ILE A 156 -5.62 -2.12 13.40
CA ILE A 156 -5.22 -0.73 13.34
C ILE A 156 -5.25 -0.10 14.74
N LEU A 157 -6.32 -0.30 15.50
CA LEU A 157 -6.45 0.22 16.86
C LEU A 157 -5.35 -0.30 17.80
N SER A 158 -4.99 -1.58 17.70
CA SER A 158 -3.88 -2.15 18.47
C SER A 158 -2.51 -1.57 18.12
N SER A 159 -2.39 -0.92 16.96
CA SER A 159 -1.16 -0.29 16.47
C SER A 159 -1.07 1.20 16.81
N MET A 160 -2.08 1.78 17.48
CA MET A 160 -2.14 3.21 17.77
C MET A 160 -1.32 3.66 18.99
N ASP A 161 -0.61 2.75 19.65
CA ASP A 161 0.41 3.10 20.66
C ASP A 161 1.73 3.60 20.04
N ASN A 162 1.80 3.67 18.71
CA ASN A 162 2.98 4.12 17.98
C ASN A 162 3.28 5.61 18.29
N PRO A 163 4.54 5.98 18.56
CA PRO A 163 4.92 7.38 18.79
C PRO A 163 4.88 8.26 17.52
N ASP A 164 4.91 7.68 16.34
CA ASP A 164 4.94 8.39 15.06
C ASP A 164 3.57 8.99 14.72
N LEU A 165 3.46 10.31 14.72
CA LEU A 165 2.21 11.03 14.46
C LEU A 165 1.72 10.88 13.02
N LYS A 166 2.63 10.72 12.07
CA LYS A 166 2.27 10.48 10.66
C LYS A 166 1.64 9.10 10.51
N PHE A 167 2.22 8.08 11.14
CA PHE A 167 1.63 6.74 11.17
C PHE A 167 0.24 6.74 11.80
N LEU A 168 0.09 7.41 12.95
CA LEU A 168 -1.21 7.56 13.61
C LEU A 168 -2.23 8.29 12.72
N GLY A 169 -1.76 9.27 11.94
CA GLY A 169 -2.58 9.97 10.95
C GLY A 169 -3.16 9.05 9.90
N GLU A 170 -2.36 8.17 9.34
CA GLU A 170 -2.81 7.19 8.35
C GLU A 170 -3.72 6.12 8.97
N CYS A 171 -3.42 5.64 10.17
CA CYS A 171 -4.31 4.77 10.94
C CYS A 171 -5.68 5.41 11.14
N THR A 172 -5.71 6.67 11.58
CA THR A 172 -6.94 7.43 11.81
C THR A 172 -7.73 7.62 10.52
N ASN A 173 -7.07 8.00 9.42
CA ASN A 173 -7.71 8.16 8.11
C ASN A 173 -8.36 6.85 7.62
N THR A 174 -7.68 5.73 7.84
CA THR A 174 -8.19 4.41 7.46
C THR A 174 -9.38 4.00 8.32
N LEU A 175 -9.32 4.22 9.64
CA LEU A 175 -10.44 3.98 10.57
C LEU A 175 -11.67 4.80 10.18
N ILE A 176 -11.50 6.08 9.80
CA ILE A 176 -12.61 6.93 9.35
C ILE A 176 -13.27 6.36 8.09
N LYS A 177 -12.50 5.86 7.14
CA LYS A 177 -13.04 5.23 5.94
C LYS A 177 -13.81 3.95 6.26
N ILE A 178 -13.25 3.11 7.13
CA ILE A 178 -13.88 1.86 7.58
C ILE A 178 -15.19 2.17 8.33
N SER A 179 -15.18 3.13 9.26
CA SER A 179 -16.37 3.49 10.05
C SER A 179 -17.54 3.97 9.21
N LYS A 180 -17.26 4.67 8.10
CA LYS A 180 -18.28 5.11 7.14
C LYS A 180 -18.91 3.96 6.38
N SER A 181 -18.19 2.88 6.18
CA SER A 181 -18.64 1.72 5.41
C SER A 181 -19.39 0.69 6.27
N TYR A 182 -18.94 0.45 7.52
CA TYR A 182 -19.48 -0.66 8.36
C TYR A 182 -19.93 -0.23 9.76
N GLY A 183 -19.61 0.99 10.17
CA GLY A 183 -19.71 1.40 11.57
C GLY A 183 -18.59 0.79 12.44
N LEU A 184 -18.57 1.17 13.70
CA LEU A 184 -17.66 0.65 14.72
C LEU A 184 -18.49 0.05 15.86
N SER A 185 -18.04 -1.09 16.40
CA SER A 185 -18.68 -1.70 17.55
C SER A 185 -18.36 -0.92 18.84
N ASN A 186 -19.13 -1.16 19.90
CA ASN A 186 -18.90 -0.56 21.23
C ASN A 186 -17.48 -0.87 21.76
N ASN A 187 -16.91 -2.01 21.41
CA ASN A 187 -15.56 -2.38 21.83
C ASN A 187 -14.49 -1.54 21.13
N GLU A 188 -14.63 -1.31 19.84
CA GLU A 188 -13.73 -0.46 19.06
C GLU A 188 -13.86 1.00 19.48
N LEU A 189 -15.08 1.47 19.77
CA LEU A 189 -15.29 2.81 20.33
C LEU A 189 -14.63 2.97 21.71
N ALA A 190 -14.69 1.97 22.58
CA ALA A 190 -13.98 1.97 23.85
C ALA A 190 -12.45 2.04 23.68
N GLN A 191 -11.90 1.35 22.68
CA GLN A 191 -10.48 1.45 22.34
C GLN A 191 -10.11 2.84 21.80
N ILE A 192 -10.96 3.45 20.96
CA ILE A 192 -10.77 4.84 20.49
C ILE A 192 -10.72 5.81 21.67
N LYS A 193 -11.59 5.66 22.66
CA LYS A 193 -11.54 6.46 23.91
C LYS A 193 -10.21 6.33 24.64
N SER A 194 -9.68 5.13 24.73
CA SER A 194 -8.37 4.89 25.34
C SER A 194 -7.25 5.60 24.58
N VAL A 195 -7.27 5.51 23.25
CA VAL A 195 -6.32 6.21 22.38
C VAL A 195 -6.43 7.71 22.53
N LEU A 196 -7.64 8.27 22.52
CA LEU A 196 -7.90 9.70 22.75
C LEU A 196 -7.32 10.18 24.08
N SER A 197 -7.53 9.41 25.17
CA SER A 197 -6.96 9.71 26.49
C SER A 197 -5.43 9.76 26.44
N THR A 198 -4.80 8.83 25.73
CA THR A 198 -3.34 8.76 25.59
C THR A 198 -2.81 9.95 24.78
N LEU A 199 -3.44 10.29 23.66
CA LEU A 199 -3.05 11.42 22.83
C LEU A 199 -3.25 12.76 23.55
N SER A 200 -4.33 12.91 24.32
CA SER A 200 -4.58 14.11 25.11
C SER A 200 -3.53 14.29 26.20
N LYS A 201 -3.12 13.22 26.89
CA LYS A 201 -2.01 13.27 27.87
C LYS A 201 -0.70 13.67 27.20
N ARG A 202 -0.40 13.13 26.03
CA ARG A 202 0.79 13.49 25.26
C ARG A 202 0.76 14.97 24.82
N SER A 203 -0.38 15.45 24.35
CA SER A 203 -0.56 16.87 24.00
C SER A 203 -0.30 17.77 25.21
N TYR A 204 -0.89 17.45 26.37
CA TYR A 204 -0.67 18.20 27.62
C TYR A 204 0.81 18.21 28.02
N GLN A 205 1.51 17.09 27.97
CA GLN A 205 2.94 17.00 28.28
C GLN A 205 3.79 17.88 27.34
N LEU A 206 3.47 17.90 26.05
CA LEU A 206 4.16 18.75 25.09
C LEU A 206 3.90 20.24 25.35
N HIS A 207 2.67 20.63 25.73
CA HIS A 207 2.37 22.00 26.14
C HIS A 207 3.17 22.43 27.37
N LEU A 208 3.27 21.59 28.41
CA LEU A 208 4.11 21.86 29.56
C LEU A 208 5.59 22.01 29.18
N PHE A 209 6.07 21.13 28.32
CA PHE A 209 7.46 21.17 27.88
C PHE A 209 7.74 22.43 27.05
N LYS A 210 6.85 22.81 26.12
CA LYS A 210 6.91 24.06 25.36
C LYS A 210 6.98 25.28 26.31
N SER A 211 6.11 25.35 27.30
CA SER A 211 6.09 26.45 28.28
C SER A 211 7.40 26.61 29.03
N ARG A 212 8.05 25.50 29.41
CA ARG A 212 9.38 25.52 30.04
C ARG A 212 10.48 25.97 29.08
N LEU A 213 10.43 25.56 27.81
CA LEU A 213 11.42 25.95 26.83
C LEU A 213 11.33 27.43 26.46
N MET A 214 10.15 28.05 26.51
CA MET A 214 9.96 29.47 26.22
C MET A 214 10.74 30.37 27.20
N SER A 215 11.10 29.88 28.39
CA SER A 215 11.93 30.62 29.38
C SER A 215 13.45 30.47 29.11
N ILE A 216 13.87 29.65 28.16
CA ILE A 216 15.27 29.38 27.86
C ILE A 216 15.62 30.03 26.51
N PRO A 217 16.64 30.91 26.41
CA PRO A 217 17.01 31.55 25.13
C PRO A 217 17.54 30.54 24.12
N ASN A 218 17.38 30.86 22.85
CA ASN A 218 17.89 30.08 21.68
C ASN A 218 17.21 28.73 21.39
N ASN A 219 15.96 28.53 21.80
CA ASN A 219 15.21 27.30 21.56
C ASN A 219 14.11 27.38 20.48
N ILE A 220 14.19 28.37 19.60
CA ILE A 220 13.13 28.67 18.60
C ILE A 220 12.81 27.43 17.75
N LEU A 221 13.82 26.78 17.18
CA LEU A 221 13.63 25.60 16.32
C LEU A 221 12.95 24.43 17.03
N LEU A 222 13.27 24.22 18.30
CA LEU A 222 12.66 23.17 19.12
C LEU A 222 11.22 23.52 19.46
N ILE A 223 10.93 24.77 19.74
CA ILE A 223 9.58 25.28 19.98
C ILE A 223 8.70 25.10 18.73
N ASP A 224 9.21 25.48 17.56
CA ASP A 224 8.51 25.31 16.28
C ASP A 224 8.20 23.84 16.00
N HIS A 225 9.14 22.93 16.28
CA HIS A 225 8.91 21.50 16.12
C HIS A 225 7.83 20.97 17.05
N ILE A 226 7.86 21.37 18.32
CA ILE A 226 6.83 21.00 19.30
C ILE A 226 5.47 21.59 18.89
N GLU A 227 5.43 22.78 18.33
CA GLU A 227 4.20 23.40 17.85
C GLU A 227 3.59 22.64 16.67
N HIS A 228 4.43 22.19 15.76
CA HIS A 228 4.03 21.30 14.67
C HIS A 228 3.42 19.99 15.21
N ASP A 229 4.09 19.33 16.16
CA ASP A 229 3.60 18.10 16.79
C ASP A 229 2.28 18.31 17.53
N LEU A 230 2.12 19.44 18.22
CA LEU A 230 0.88 19.81 18.88
C LEU A 230 -0.27 20.00 17.88
N GLN A 231 -0.01 20.64 16.75
CA GLN A 231 -1.01 20.77 15.67
C GLN A 231 -1.42 19.41 15.10
N MET A 232 -0.46 18.52 14.88
CA MET A 232 -0.72 17.15 14.44
C MET A 232 -1.58 16.38 15.45
N LEU A 233 -1.21 16.42 16.73
CA LEU A 233 -1.98 15.78 17.81
C LEU A 233 -3.40 16.32 17.91
N ARG A 234 -3.57 17.63 17.85
CA ARG A 234 -4.90 18.28 17.84
C ARG A 234 -5.75 17.74 16.70
N HIS A 235 -5.18 17.69 15.50
CA HIS A 235 -5.90 17.18 14.33
C HIS A 235 -6.30 15.71 14.48
N LEU A 236 -5.44 14.86 15.04
CA LEU A 236 -5.71 13.45 15.32
C LEU A 236 -6.82 13.30 16.36
N ILE A 237 -6.76 14.05 17.46
CA ILE A 237 -7.77 14.01 18.53
C ILE A 237 -9.13 14.43 17.97
N LEU A 238 -9.20 15.49 17.17
CA LEU A 238 -10.44 15.92 16.55
C LEU A 238 -11.01 14.83 15.61
N LYS A 239 -10.19 14.26 14.76
CA LYS A 239 -10.63 13.18 13.84
C LYS A 239 -11.11 11.94 14.59
N LEU A 240 -10.40 11.49 15.61
CA LEU A 240 -10.81 10.33 16.41
C LEU A 240 -12.07 10.64 17.24
N GLY A 241 -12.18 11.86 17.76
CA GLY A 241 -13.36 12.31 18.47
C GLY A 241 -14.64 12.21 17.65
N THR A 242 -14.60 12.56 16.36
CA THR A 242 -15.75 12.41 15.45
C THR A 242 -16.12 10.94 15.19
N LEU A 243 -15.20 10.00 15.41
CA LEU A 243 -15.51 8.56 15.34
C LEU A 243 -16.16 8.05 16.61
N GLU A 244 -15.75 8.58 17.77
CA GLU A 244 -16.30 8.20 19.07
C GLU A 244 -17.76 8.63 19.21
N ASP A 245 -18.03 9.90 18.94
CA ASP A 245 -19.38 10.46 19.01
C ASP A 245 -19.57 11.53 17.93
N PRO A 246 -20.22 11.18 16.81
CA PRO A 246 -20.49 12.12 15.72
C PRO A 246 -21.48 13.23 16.10
N THR A 247 -22.17 13.13 17.24
CA THR A 247 -23.12 14.15 17.72
C THR A 247 -22.44 15.23 18.56
N VAL A 248 -21.26 14.97 19.08
CA VAL A 248 -20.50 15.95 19.87
C VAL A 248 -19.85 16.97 18.94
N PRO A 249 -20.11 18.27 19.14
CA PRO A 249 -19.47 19.32 18.36
C PRO A 249 -17.94 19.23 18.48
N ILE A 250 -17.25 19.44 17.37
CA ILE A 250 -15.79 19.44 17.31
C ILE A 250 -15.17 20.37 18.38
N GLU A 251 -15.86 21.49 18.67
CA GLU A 251 -15.45 22.47 19.70
C GLU A 251 -15.37 21.86 21.11
N ALA A 252 -16.16 20.83 21.40
CA ALA A 252 -16.08 20.16 22.71
C ALA A 252 -14.77 19.37 22.87
N TYR A 253 -14.25 18.81 21.79
CA TYR A 253 -12.94 18.13 21.80
C TYR A 253 -11.77 19.13 21.88
N ILE A 254 -11.95 20.35 21.41
CA ILE A 254 -10.91 21.42 21.50
C ILE A 254 -10.64 21.79 22.96
N ARG A 255 -11.61 21.63 23.86
CA ARG A 255 -11.42 21.94 25.31
C ARG A 255 -10.52 20.94 26.01
N TYR A 256 -10.25 19.78 25.44
CA TYR A 256 -9.36 18.76 26.00
C TYR A 256 -7.92 18.85 25.45
N ILE A 257 -7.62 19.82 24.61
CA ILE A 257 -6.34 20.09 23.95
C ILE A 257 -5.77 21.43 24.42
#